data_efcab0b3abbdbf2b2e70958c5eba93d3
#
_entry.id   efcab0b3abbdbf2b2e70958c5eba93d3
#
_cell.length_a   1.000
_cell.length_b   1.000
_cell.length_c   1.000
_cell.angle_alpha   90.00
_cell.angle_beta   90.00
_cell.angle_gamma   90.00
#
_symmetry.space_group_name_H-M   'P 1'
#
loop_
_entity.id
_entity.type
_entity.pdbx_description
1 polymer ?
#
loop_
_entity_poly.entity_id
_entity_poly.type
_entity_poly.pdbx_seq_one_letter_code
_entity_poly.pdbx_strand_id
1 'polypeptide(L)'
;METRNIKRCEYEIGDVLSRVDGLVILLAKYRDRFFSFRQYANEDLYLADLAKYKRIQRAGINVPKLITHDREKKVLIFERFEEKKALDVLSVEDLKEIYFKQLFNIYRFCRFSKIEIDYMPENYILKGTTLYYIGEEIIDANPKRNLENYGLRYWIYSKEAADHLREKGFAIDAKRIISEEEANKRIVLLSVTYW
;
A
#
# COMPACT_ATOMS: atom_id res chain seq x y z
N MET A 1 28.91 8.41 -5.89
CA MET A 1 27.45 8.37 -5.72
C MET A 1 26.87 8.98 -6.99
N GLU A 2 25.94 8.29 -7.64
CA GLU A 2 25.31 8.81 -8.86
C GLU A 2 24.32 9.91 -8.48
N THR A 3 24.31 11.03 -9.22
CA THR A 3 23.31 12.09 -9.03
C THR A 3 22.45 12.23 -10.29
N ARG A 4 21.19 12.59 -10.10
CA ARG A 4 20.24 12.86 -11.19
C ARG A 4 19.50 14.17 -10.97
N ASN A 5 19.57 15.04 -11.96
CA ASN A 5 18.85 16.29 -11.96
C ASN A 5 17.42 16.07 -12.46
N ILE A 6 16.43 16.32 -11.62
CA ILE A 6 15.01 16.33 -11.99
C ILE A 6 14.46 17.73 -11.76
N LYS A 7 14.08 18.38 -12.86
CA LYS A 7 13.75 19.82 -12.86
C LYS A 7 14.91 20.65 -12.28
N ARG A 8 14.74 21.27 -11.12
CA ARG A 8 15.76 22.12 -10.49
C ARG A 8 16.38 21.49 -9.23
N CYS A 9 16.14 20.20 -8.99
CA CYS A 9 16.64 19.50 -7.83
C CYS A 9 17.60 18.39 -8.26
N GLU A 10 18.75 18.32 -7.62
CA GLU A 10 19.74 17.26 -7.78
C GLU A 10 19.52 16.20 -6.70
N TYR A 11 19.16 14.98 -7.12
CA TYR A 11 18.93 13.85 -6.25
C TYR A 11 20.14 12.92 -6.25
N GLU A 12 20.62 12.57 -5.07
CA GLU A 12 21.59 11.50 -4.88
C GLU A 12 20.85 10.17 -5.01
N ILE A 13 21.30 9.30 -5.91
CA ILE A 13 20.68 8.00 -6.17
C ILE A 13 21.41 6.94 -5.38
N GLY A 14 20.65 6.23 -4.55
CA GLY A 14 21.10 5.12 -3.71
C GLY A 14 20.67 3.75 -4.26
N ASP A 15 20.32 2.86 -3.34
CA ASP A 15 20.04 1.47 -3.64
C ASP A 15 18.81 1.25 -4.52
N VAL A 16 18.83 0.14 -5.24
CA VAL A 16 17.65 -0.36 -5.94
C VAL A 16 16.70 -0.99 -4.92
N LEU A 17 15.51 -0.40 -4.79
CA LEU A 17 14.47 -0.89 -3.88
C LEU A 17 13.64 -2.01 -4.51
N SER A 18 13.40 -1.91 -5.83
CA SER A 18 12.64 -2.90 -6.59
C SER A 18 12.96 -2.81 -8.07
N ARG A 19 12.81 -3.94 -8.77
CA ARG A 19 12.79 -4.03 -10.24
C ARG A 19 11.62 -4.90 -10.65
N VAL A 20 10.73 -4.35 -11.46
CA VAL A 20 9.67 -5.07 -12.16
C VAL A 20 9.75 -4.71 -13.64
N ASP A 21 9.10 -5.44 -14.49
CA ASP A 21 9.21 -5.22 -15.94
C ASP A 21 8.88 -3.76 -16.32
N GLY A 22 9.86 -3.11 -16.91
CA GLY A 22 9.76 -1.71 -17.33
C GLY A 22 9.79 -0.64 -16.24
N LEU A 23 9.97 -1.00 -14.95
CA LEU A 23 10.05 -0.07 -13.83
C LEU A 23 11.21 -0.40 -12.89
N VAL A 24 12.03 0.58 -12.58
CA VAL A 24 13.06 0.52 -11.53
C VAL A 24 12.71 1.53 -10.45
N ILE A 25 12.62 1.07 -9.21
CA ILE A 25 12.40 1.93 -8.03
C ILE A 25 13.74 2.04 -7.29
N LEU A 26 14.20 3.26 -7.11
CA LEU A 26 15.47 3.60 -6.47
C LEU A 26 15.20 4.40 -5.19
N LEU A 27 16.08 4.22 -4.22
CA LEU A 27 16.20 5.16 -3.12
C LEU A 27 16.84 6.45 -3.67
N ALA A 28 16.22 7.59 -3.39
CA ALA A 28 16.81 8.87 -3.72
C ALA A 28 16.87 9.76 -2.48
N LYS A 29 17.92 10.55 -2.37
CA LYS A 29 18.08 11.53 -1.30
C LYS A 29 18.16 12.93 -1.89
N TYR A 30 17.44 13.88 -1.28
CA TYR A 30 17.58 15.30 -1.56
C TYR A 30 17.60 16.05 -0.24
N ARG A 31 18.69 16.75 0.05
CA ARG A 31 18.99 17.29 1.38
C ARG A 31 18.99 16.15 2.41
N ASP A 32 18.23 16.28 3.51
CA ASP A 32 18.17 15.29 4.58
C ASP A 32 16.94 14.38 4.49
N ARG A 33 16.30 14.28 3.31
CA ARG A 33 15.07 13.50 3.12
C ARG A 33 15.25 12.44 2.06
N PHE A 34 14.61 11.29 2.31
CA PHE A 34 14.57 10.17 1.38
C PHE A 34 13.27 10.14 0.58
N PHE A 35 13.38 9.66 -0.66
CA PHE A 35 12.29 9.58 -1.63
C PHE A 35 12.32 8.25 -2.37
N SER A 36 11.16 7.86 -2.89
CA SER A 36 11.03 6.76 -3.85
C SER A 36 11.12 7.35 -5.26
N PHE A 37 12.18 7.03 -5.97
CA PHE A 37 12.46 7.48 -7.34
C PHE A 37 12.08 6.36 -8.29
N ARG A 38 11.01 6.54 -9.07
CA ARG A 38 10.49 5.56 -10.03
C ARG A 38 10.93 5.96 -11.43
N GLN A 39 11.74 5.13 -12.05
CA GLN A 39 12.23 5.27 -13.43
C GLN A 39 11.54 4.28 -14.34
N TYR A 40 10.88 4.77 -15.38
CA TYR A 40 10.14 3.95 -16.35
C TYR A 40 10.93 3.75 -17.63
N ALA A 41 10.82 2.56 -18.22
CA ALA A 41 11.49 2.21 -19.49
C ALA A 41 10.91 2.99 -20.67
N ASN A 42 9.60 3.25 -20.66
CA ASN A 42 8.92 3.97 -21.72
C ASN A 42 7.87 4.94 -21.19
N GLU A 43 7.33 5.77 -22.08
CA GLU A 43 6.38 6.81 -21.73
C GLU A 43 5.00 6.25 -21.37
N ASP A 44 4.59 5.17 -21.99
CA ASP A 44 3.27 4.57 -21.73
C ASP A 44 3.16 4.06 -20.31
N LEU A 45 4.19 3.37 -19.80
CA LEU A 45 4.26 2.92 -18.40
C LEU A 45 4.26 4.11 -17.43
N TYR A 46 5.03 5.16 -17.73
CA TYR A 46 5.04 6.38 -16.93
C TYR A 46 3.66 7.04 -16.87
N LEU A 47 2.99 7.20 -18.01
CA LEU A 47 1.66 7.81 -18.07
C LEU A 47 0.60 6.95 -17.38
N ALA A 48 0.67 5.63 -17.55
CA ALA A 48 -0.24 4.69 -16.91
C ALA A 48 -0.13 4.77 -15.37
N ASP A 49 1.09 4.77 -14.82
CA ASP A 49 1.29 4.86 -13.36
C ASP A 49 0.88 6.22 -12.81
N LEU A 50 1.21 7.31 -13.50
CA LEU A 50 0.75 8.65 -13.13
C LEU A 50 -0.79 8.75 -13.17
N ALA A 51 -1.46 8.12 -14.14
CA ALA A 51 -2.92 8.10 -14.23
C ALA A 51 -3.54 7.29 -13.08
N LYS A 52 -3.00 6.12 -12.76
CA LYS A 52 -3.39 5.31 -11.59
C LYS A 52 -3.29 6.12 -10.30
N TYR A 53 -2.12 6.72 -10.05
CA TYR A 53 -1.90 7.56 -8.89
C TYR A 53 -2.98 8.65 -8.75
N LYS A 54 -3.23 9.39 -9.82
CA LYS A 54 -4.27 10.44 -9.83
C LYS A 54 -5.67 9.89 -9.59
N ARG A 55 -5.97 8.68 -10.09
CA ARG A 55 -7.28 8.02 -9.89
C ARG A 55 -7.48 7.66 -8.42
N ILE A 56 -6.46 7.08 -7.76
CA ILE A 56 -6.50 6.75 -6.32
C ILE A 56 -6.65 8.03 -5.49
N GLN A 57 -5.84 9.04 -5.79
CA GLN A 57 -5.88 10.33 -5.07
C GLN A 57 -7.25 11.01 -5.19
N ARG A 58 -7.85 11.02 -6.38
CA ARG A 58 -9.20 11.58 -6.60
C ARG A 58 -10.30 10.80 -5.85
N ALA A 59 -10.10 9.52 -5.61
CA ALA A 59 -11.01 8.72 -4.79
C ALA A 59 -10.93 9.07 -3.29
N GLY A 60 -9.98 9.93 -2.87
CA GLY A 60 -9.82 10.35 -1.48
C GLY A 60 -8.97 9.39 -0.64
N ILE A 61 -8.27 8.46 -1.27
CA ILE A 61 -7.41 7.50 -0.58
C ILE A 61 -6.05 8.15 -0.28
N ASN A 62 -5.57 7.99 0.95
CA ASN A 62 -4.25 8.46 1.33
C ASN A 62 -3.18 7.63 0.63
N VAL A 63 -2.34 8.28 -0.14
CA VAL A 63 -1.20 7.71 -0.86
C VAL A 63 0.05 8.55 -0.61
N PRO A 64 1.26 8.00 -0.80
CA PRO A 64 2.49 8.80 -0.74
C PRO A 64 2.39 10.00 -1.67
N LYS A 65 2.80 11.17 -1.19
CA LYS A 65 2.71 12.40 -1.99
C LYS A 65 3.63 12.33 -3.20
N LEU A 66 3.11 12.64 -4.39
CA LEU A 66 3.93 12.89 -5.57
C LEU A 66 4.64 14.25 -5.38
N ILE A 67 5.95 14.22 -5.23
CA ILE A 67 6.79 15.40 -4.97
C ILE A 67 7.05 16.15 -6.26
N THR A 68 7.48 15.42 -7.28
CA THR A 68 7.72 15.96 -8.62
C THR A 68 7.71 14.84 -9.65
N HIS A 69 7.62 15.23 -10.92
CA HIS A 69 7.72 14.27 -12.02
C HIS A 69 8.37 14.94 -13.24
N ASP A 70 8.98 14.13 -14.08
CA ASP A 70 9.63 14.56 -15.32
C ASP A 70 9.23 13.59 -16.44
N ARG A 71 8.47 14.10 -17.41
CA ARG A 71 7.95 13.29 -18.52
C ARG A 71 9.05 12.88 -19.51
N GLU A 72 9.98 13.80 -19.84
CA GLU A 72 11.07 13.53 -20.78
C GLU A 72 11.98 12.44 -20.24
N LYS A 73 12.27 12.50 -18.92
CA LYS A 73 13.06 11.50 -18.23
C LYS A 73 12.26 10.28 -17.78
N LYS A 74 10.93 10.31 -17.93
CA LYS A 74 10.01 9.23 -17.50
C LYS A 74 10.22 8.87 -16.02
N VAL A 75 10.16 9.89 -15.16
CA VAL A 75 10.42 9.76 -13.72
C VAL A 75 9.26 10.28 -12.90
N LEU A 76 8.86 9.53 -11.88
CA LEU A 76 8.00 9.99 -10.78
C LEU A 76 8.80 9.91 -9.48
N ILE A 77 8.72 10.95 -8.65
CA ILE A 77 9.36 10.98 -7.32
C ILE A 77 8.28 11.13 -6.26
N PHE A 78 8.20 10.15 -5.38
CA PHE A 78 7.23 10.12 -4.30
C PHE A 78 7.88 10.28 -2.94
N GLU A 79 7.11 10.79 -1.98
CA GLU A 79 7.43 10.69 -0.56
C GLU A 79 7.73 9.24 -0.20
N ARG A 80 8.75 9.03 0.63
CA ARG A 80 9.07 7.70 1.19
C ARG A 80 8.71 7.69 2.66
N PHE A 81 8.08 6.62 3.08
CA PHE A 81 7.78 6.34 4.46
C PHE A 81 8.81 5.35 5.02
N GLU A 82 9.23 5.57 6.27
CA GLU A 82 10.10 4.67 7.04
C GLU A 82 9.30 3.83 8.04
N GLU A 83 8.01 4.17 8.18
CA GLU A 83 7.09 3.48 9.06
C GLU A 83 6.80 2.05 8.57
N LYS A 84 6.36 1.20 9.51
CA LYS A 84 6.08 -0.21 9.26
C LYS A 84 4.83 -0.39 8.36
N LYS A 85 4.86 -1.44 7.55
CA LYS A 85 3.66 -1.92 6.87
C LYS A 85 2.70 -2.57 7.86
N ALA A 86 1.42 -2.60 7.52
CA ALA A 86 0.42 -3.26 8.35
C ALA A 86 0.74 -4.76 8.54
N LEU A 87 1.29 -5.41 7.51
CA LEU A 87 1.72 -6.81 7.59
C LEU A 87 2.85 -7.00 8.62
N ASP A 88 3.84 -6.09 8.68
CA ASP A 88 4.94 -6.17 9.64
C ASP A 88 4.44 -6.08 11.08
N VAL A 89 3.44 -5.21 11.32
CA VAL A 89 2.83 -5.06 12.65
C VAL A 89 2.00 -6.30 12.98
N LEU A 90 1.17 -6.78 12.05
CA LEU A 90 0.34 -7.95 12.25
C LEU A 90 1.18 -9.21 12.58
N SER A 91 2.41 -9.31 12.07
CA SER A 91 3.31 -10.43 12.35
C SER A 91 3.67 -10.55 13.82
N VAL A 92 3.67 -9.45 14.58
CA VAL A 92 4.09 -9.40 15.99
C VAL A 92 2.95 -9.10 16.97
N GLU A 93 1.95 -8.31 16.56
CA GLU A 93 0.82 -7.92 17.40
C GLU A 93 -0.46 -7.72 16.57
N ASP A 94 -1.61 -7.67 17.24
CA ASP A 94 -2.89 -7.38 16.59
C ASP A 94 -2.96 -5.90 16.19
N LEU A 95 -3.57 -5.66 15.03
CA LEU A 95 -3.77 -4.31 14.54
C LEU A 95 -4.79 -3.55 15.40
N LYS A 96 -4.49 -2.29 15.69
CA LYS A 96 -5.35 -1.42 16.50
C LYS A 96 -6.66 -1.12 15.76
N GLU A 97 -7.71 -0.93 16.53
CA GLU A 97 -9.07 -0.66 16.04
C GLU A 97 -9.15 0.55 15.09
N ILE A 98 -8.35 1.58 15.34
CA ILE A 98 -8.29 2.78 14.49
C ILE A 98 -7.93 2.45 13.03
N TYR A 99 -7.13 1.41 12.79
CA TYR A 99 -6.75 1.02 11.44
C TYR A 99 -7.89 0.34 10.69
N PHE A 100 -8.73 -0.43 11.37
CA PHE A 100 -9.95 -0.97 10.76
C PHE A 100 -10.91 0.15 10.36
N LYS A 101 -11.10 1.16 11.21
CA LYS A 101 -11.89 2.35 10.87
C LYS A 101 -11.34 3.05 9.61
N GLN A 102 -10.02 3.21 9.50
CA GLN A 102 -9.38 3.80 8.32
C GLN A 102 -9.54 2.91 7.07
N LEU A 103 -9.40 1.60 7.23
CA LEU A 103 -9.55 0.64 6.14
C LEU A 103 -10.98 0.67 5.56
N PHE A 104 -12.01 0.73 6.42
CA PHE A 104 -13.39 0.88 5.99
C PHE A 104 -13.67 2.25 5.35
N ASN A 105 -13.01 3.32 5.80
CA ASN A 105 -13.09 4.61 5.10
C ASN A 105 -12.54 4.50 3.67
N ILE A 106 -11.37 3.86 3.51
CA ILE A 106 -10.77 3.61 2.19
C ILE A 106 -11.75 2.78 1.33
N TYR A 107 -12.33 1.73 1.89
CA TYR A 107 -13.30 0.89 1.20
C TYR A 107 -14.53 1.67 0.72
N ARG A 108 -15.10 2.56 1.57
CA ARG A 108 -16.20 3.45 1.17
C ARG A 108 -15.81 4.37 0.01
N PHE A 109 -14.62 4.94 0.04
CA PHE A 109 -14.09 5.78 -1.05
C PHE A 109 -13.94 4.99 -2.35
N CYS A 110 -13.45 3.76 -2.27
CA CYS A 110 -13.36 2.85 -3.42
C CYS A 110 -14.76 2.56 -4.00
N ARG A 111 -15.72 2.20 -3.15
CA ARG A 111 -17.10 1.93 -3.57
C ARG A 111 -17.75 3.13 -4.24
N PHE A 112 -17.62 4.31 -3.65
CA PHE A 112 -18.14 5.56 -4.21
C PHE A 112 -17.51 5.89 -5.57
N SER A 113 -16.22 5.68 -5.70
CA SER A 113 -15.45 5.95 -6.93
C SER A 113 -15.51 4.82 -7.97
N LYS A 114 -16.23 3.73 -7.67
CA LYS A 114 -16.36 2.52 -8.52
C LYS A 114 -14.97 1.95 -8.92
N ILE A 115 -14.05 1.93 -7.97
CA ILE A 115 -12.74 1.31 -8.11
C ILE A 115 -12.57 0.25 -7.03
N GLU A 116 -11.63 -0.65 -7.24
CA GLU A 116 -11.15 -1.58 -6.22
C GLU A 116 -9.64 -1.49 -6.15
N ILE A 117 -9.09 -1.74 -4.98
CA ILE A 117 -7.65 -1.78 -4.74
C ILE A 117 -7.31 -3.09 -4.05
N ASP A 118 -6.03 -3.39 -3.95
CA ASP A 118 -5.59 -4.58 -3.22
C ASP A 118 -5.60 -4.30 -1.70
N TYR A 119 -6.46 -5.02 -0.97
CA TYR A 119 -6.62 -4.88 0.49
C TYR A 119 -5.60 -5.71 1.30
N MET A 120 -4.58 -6.27 0.69
CA MET A 120 -3.55 -7.03 1.41
C MET A 120 -2.72 -6.10 2.32
N PRO A 121 -2.45 -6.50 3.59
CA PRO A 121 -1.81 -5.63 4.58
C PRO A 121 -0.42 -5.10 4.20
N GLU A 122 0.33 -5.82 3.35
CA GLU A 122 1.62 -5.34 2.84
C GLU A 122 1.53 -4.10 1.95
N ASN A 123 0.34 -3.79 1.44
CA ASN A 123 0.09 -2.63 0.60
C ASN A 123 -0.27 -1.36 1.41
N TYR A 124 -0.12 -1.42 2.74
CA TYR A 124 -0.47 -0.29 3.61
C TYR A 124 0.63 0.02 4.60
N ILE A 125 0.92 1.31 4.75
CA ILE A 125 1.82 1.83 5.78
C ILE A 125 1.00 2.46 6.90
N LEU A 126 1.42 2.20 8.15
CA LEU A 126 0.82 2.70 9.37
C LEU A 126 1.58 3.94 9.83
N LYS A 127 1.04 5.14 9.59
CA LYS A 127 1.64 6.40 10.04
C LYS A 127 0.75 7.09 11.06
N GLY A 128 1.12 7.00 12.34
CA GLY A 128 0.29 7.47 13.43
C GLY A 128 -1.05 6.72 13.48
N THR A 129 -2.15 7.41 13.25
CA THR A 129 -3.51 6.82 13.15
C THR A 129 -4.00 6.69 11.70
N THR A 130 -3.15 6.95 10.72
CA THR A 130 -3.53 7.00 9.31
C THR A 130 -2.94 5.83 8.54
N LEU A 131 -3.77 5.22 7.69
CA LEU A 131 -3.34 4.26 6.68
C LEU A 131 -2.99 5.00 5.38
N TYR A 132 -1.82 4.65 4.82
CA TYR A 132 -1.41 5.07 3.48
C TYR A 132 -1.34 3.84 2.57
N TYR A 133 -2.07 3.87 1.48
CA TYR A 133 -2.01 2.84 0.46
C TYR A 133 -0.77 3.03 -0.42
N ILE A 134 0.05 1.99 -0.51
CA ILE A 134 1.29 1.97 -1.30
C ILE A 134 1.28 0.92 -2.40
N GLY A 135 0.18 0.17 -2.52
CA GLY A 135 0.00 -0.84 -3.55
C GLY A 135 -0.13 -0.22 -4.95
N GLU A 136 0.09 -1.04 -5.96
CA GLU A 136 0.10 -0.59 -7.35
C GLU A 136 -1.16 -0.99 -8.13
N GLU A 137 -2.01 -1.84 -7.55
CA GLU A 137 -3.21 -2.31 -8.22
C GLU A 137 -4.38 -1.35 -8.05
N ILE A 138 -4.99 -0.99 -9.16
CA ILE A 138 -6.36 -0.49 -9.25
C ILE A 138 -7.07 -1.41 -10.23
N ILE A 139 -8.15 -1.99 -9.78
CA ILE A 139 -9.01 -2.85 -10.59
C ILE A 139 -10.42 -2.24 -10.64
N ASP A 140 -11.21 -2.68 -11.58
CA ASP A 140 -12.64 -2.35 -11.56
C ASP A 140 -13.31 -3.07 -10.39
N ALA A 141 -14.37 -2.44 -9.85
CA ALA A 141 -15.07 -2.95 -8.68
C ALA A 141 -15.50 -4.42 -8.87
N ASN A 142 -15.02 -5.29 -7.97
CA ASN A 142 -15.29 -6.72 -8.00
C ASN A 142 -15.88 -7.18 -6.65
N PRO A 143 -17.17 -7.56 -6.61
CA PRO A 143 -17.83 -7.98 -5.37
C PRO A 143 -17.16 -9.19 -4.67
N LYS A 144 -16.43 -10.03 -5.41
CA LYS A 144 -15.77 -11.22 -4.86
C LYS A 144 -14.40 -10.91 -4.24
N ARG A 145 -13.76 -9.79 -4.62
CA ARG A 145 -12.43 -9.39 -4.14
C ARG A 145 -12.45 -8.10 -3.34
N ASN A 146 -13.59 -7.73 -2.81
CA ASN A 146 -13.71 -6.53 -1.97
C ASN A 146 -13.16 -6.77 -0.55
N LEU A 147 -13.14 -5.71 0.25
CA LEU A 147 -12.66 -5.77 1.63
C LEU A 147 -13.42 -6.79 2.47
N GLU A 148 -14.75 -6.80 2.44
CA GLU A 148 -15.60 -7.63 3.32
C GLU A 148 -15.52 -9.11 2.98
N ASN A 149 -15.57 -9.45 1.69
CA ASN A 149 -15.61 -10.85 1.23
C ASN A 149 -14.22 -11.49 1.14
N TYR A 150 -13.16 -10.68 1.10
CA TYR A 150 -11.80 -11.17 0.89
C TYR A 150 -10.78 -10.51 1.83
N GLY A 151 -10.67 -9.19 1.83
CA GLY A 151 -9.56 -8.47 2.44
C GLY A 151 -9.47 -8.61 3.96
N LEU A 152 -10.60 -8.48 4.68
CA LEU A 152 -10.60 -8.44 6.16
C LEU A 152 -9.96 -9.66 6.82
N ARG A 153 -10.02 -10.84 6.20
CA ARG A 153 -9.39 -12.07 6.73
C ARG A 153 -7.88 -11.89 6.92
N TYR A 154 -7.23 -11.11 6.07
CA TYR A 154 -5.79 -10.84 6.14
C TYR A 154 -5.40 -9.74 7.13
N TRP A 155 -6.38 -8.99 7.69
CA TRP A 155 -6.15 -7.94 8.68
C TRP A 155 -6.38 -8.37 10.13
N ILE A 156 -6.93 -9.55 10.32
CA ILE A 156 -7.06 -10.22 11.60
C ILE A 156 -6.13 -11.44 11.58
N TYR A 157 -5.68 -11.92 12.75
CA TYR A 157 -4.75 -13.06 12.79
C TYR A 157 -5.49 -14.40 12.53
N SER A 158 -6.21 -14.47 11.41
CA SER A 158 -6.91 -15.68 10.93
C SER A 158 -5.92 -16.71 10.39
N LYS A 159 -6.42 -17.90 10.03
CA LYS A 159 -5.62 -18.91 9.36
C LYS A 159 -5.05 -18.38 8.03
N GLU A 160 -5.87 -17.69 7.24
CA GLU A 160 -5.45 -17.11 5.95
C GLU A 160 -4.35 -16.06 6.15
N ALA A 161 -4.48 -15.20 7.16
CA ALA A 161 -3.44 -14.23 7.50
C ALA A 161 -2.14 -14.92 7.93
N ALA A 162 -2.23 -15.96 8.77
CA ALA A 162 -1.07 -16.73 9.23
C ALA A 162 -0.37 -17.46 8.08
N ASP A 163 -1.13 -18.05 7.15
CA ASP A 163 -0.57 -18.70 5.97
C ASP A 163 0.12 -17.67 5.06
N HIS A 164 -0.50 -16.51 4.83
CA HIS A 164 0.09 -15.43 4.06
C HIS A 164 1.36 -14.86 4.70
N LEU A 165 1.37 -14.63 6.02
CA LEU A 165 2.56 -14.22 6.76
C LEU A 165 3.70 -15.23 6.59
N ARG A 166 3.39 -16.55 6.65
CA ARG A 166 4.38 -17.62 6.43
C ARG A 166 4.96 -17.58 5.02
N GLU A 167 4.12 -17.39 4.00
CA GLU A 167 4.55 -17.23 2.60
C GLU A 167 5.48 -16.03 2.41
N LYS A 168 5.28 -14.96 3.18
CA LYS A 168 6.14 -13.77 3.20
C LYS A 168 7.39 -13.92 4.07
N GLY A 169 7.60 -15.09 4.70
CA GLY A 169 8.80 -15.40 5.47
C GLY A 169 8.76 -14.94 6.94
N PHE A 170 7.60 -14.57 7.46
CA PHE A 170 7.44 -14.22 8.88
C PHE A 170 7.31 -15.47 9.76
N ALA A 171 7.81 -15.39 10.99
CA ALA A 171 7.53 -16.38 12.02
C ALA A 171 6.06 -16.30 12.47
N ILE A 172 5.43 -17.45 12.66
CA ILE A 172 4.02 -17.55 13.02
C ILE A 172 3.88 -17.98 14.48
N ASP A 173 3.16 -17.19 15.27
CA ASP A 173 2.70 -17.61 16.59
C ASP A 173 1.37 -18.36 16.46
N ALA A 174 1.44 -19.69 16.52
CA ALA A 174 0.25 -20.54 16.40
C ALA A 174 -0.82 -20.26 17.48
N LYS A 175 -0.45 -19.70 18.65
CA LYS A 175 -1.39 -19.39 19.72
C LYS A 175 -2.26 -18.17 19.42
N ARG A 176 -1.82 -17.31 18.50
CA ARG A 176 -2.58 -16.13 18.06
C ARG A 176 -3.59 -16.45 16.96
N ILE A 177 -3.46 -17.60 16.28
CA ILE A 177 -4.37 -17.96 15.20
C ILE A 177 -5.75 -18.18 15.77
N ILE A 178 -6.69 -17.32 15.40
CA ILE A 178 -8.10 -17.47 15.80
C ILE A 178 -8.80 -18.54 14.95
N SER A 179 -9.80 -19.18 15.53
CA SER A 179 -10.62 -20.16 14.82
C SER A 179 -11.40 -19.51 13.67
N GLU A 180 -11.85 -20.32 12.71
CA GLU A 180 -12.67 -19.81 11.60
C GLU A 180 -13.99 -19.19 12.10
N GLU A 181 -14.60 -19.79 13.12
CA GLU A 181 -15.81 -19.26 13.76
C GLU A 181 -15.56 -17.88 14.36
N GLU A 182 -14.46 -17.71 15.09
CA GLU A 182 -14.06 -16.45 15.69
C GLU A 182 -13.71 -15.40 14.61
N ALA A 183 -13.00 -15.79 13.57
CA ALA A 183 -12.69 -14.93 12.44
C ALA A 183 -13.97 -14.40 11.77
N ASN A 184 -14.94 -15.27 11.51
CA ASN A 184 -16.22 -14.89 10.93
C ASN A 184 -17.01 -13.93 11.85
N LYS A 185 -17.05 -14.19 13.16
CA LYS A 185 -17.69 -13.29 14.15
C LYS A 185 -17.02 -11.92 14.14
N ARG A 186 -15.68 -11.87 14.12
CA ARG A 186 -14.92 -10.62 14.13
C ARG A 186 -15.11 -9.83 12.85
N ILE A 187 -15.15 -10.49 11.69
CA ILE A 187 -15.42 -9.84 10.40
C ILE A 187 -16.82 -9.20 10.40
N VAL A 188 -17.84 -9.94 10.84
CA VAL A 188 -19.21 -9.41 10.95
C VAL A 188 -19.25 -8.21 11.89
N LEU A 189 -18.62 -8.30 13.06
CA LEU A 189 -18.57 -7.20 14.03
C LEU A 189 -17.90 -5.96 13.43
N LEU A 190 -16.74 -6.11 12.79
CA LEU A 190 -16.02 -5.01 12.13
C LEU A 190 -16.88 -4.38 11.01
N SER A 191 -17.54 -5.21 10.20
CA SER A 191 -18.41 -4.74 9.13
C SER A 191 -19.60 -3.95 9.69
N VAL A 192 -20.26 -4.43 10.73
CA VAL A 192 -21.39 -3.71 11.35
C VAL A 192 -20.94 -2.42 12.05
N THR A 193 -19.75 -2.42 12.63
CA THR A 193 -19.23 -1.27 13.40
C THR A 193 -18.76 -0.13 12.50
N TYR A 194 -18.15 -0.45 11.36
CA TYR A 194 -17.45 0.56 10.55
C TYR A 194 -18.01 0.79 9.14
N TRP A 195 -18.98 -0.01 8.68
CA TRP A 195 -19.64 0.13 7.37
C TRP A 195 -20.61 1.30 7.19
#